data_598f02ea871df4a4179efe09858f17fd
#
_entry.id   598f02ea871df4a4179efe09858f17fd
#
_cell.length_a   1.000
_cell.length_b   1.000
_cell.length_c   1.000
_cell.angle_alpha   90.00
_cell.angle_beta   90.00
_cell.angle_gamma   90.00
#
_symmetry.space_group_name_H-M   'P 1'
#
loop_
_entity.id
_entity.type
_entity.pdbx_description
1 polymer ?
#
loop_
_entity_poly.entity_id
_entity_poly.type
_entity_poly.pdbx_seq_one_letter_code
_entity_poly.pdbx_strand_id
1 'polypeptide(L)'
;MQAQNVLIVTNRPSIANSWLEDFRKFIAWQEPILFVSETDALKGKAGVLSHEEYVNACLNEDKAYRMVAFESLQGLKGSAYFAKDGIDKLKWIADLSFDLVIVDESQEGVDTKKTDWAFGKMKKAHTLYLSGTPFKQLARGDFAEDQVYNWSYADEQ
;
A
#
# COMPACT_ATOMS: atom_id res chain seq x y z
N MET A 1 2.93 -5.97 17.02
CA MET A 1 3.91 -6.08 15.90
C MET A 1 4.33 -4.67 15.47
N GLN A 2 5.60 -4.41 15.41
CA GLN A 2 6.11 -3.16 14.82
C GLN A 2 6.51 -3.44 13.37
N ALA A 3 5.70 -2.97 12.43
CA ALA A 3 6.02 -3.08 11.03
C ALA A 3 7.11 -2.06 10.66
N GLN A 4 8.15 -2.49 9.93
CA GLN A 4 9.20 -1.64 9.39
C GLN A 4 8.76 -1.01 8.07
N ASN A 5 8.20 -1.81 7.18
CA ASN A 5 7.74 -1.41 5.85
C ASN A 5 6.27 -1.79 5.67
N VAL A 6 5.44 -0.80 5.43
CA VAL A 6 4.01 -0.97 5.12
C VAL A 6 3.74 -0.42 3.73
N LEU A 7 3.02 -1.16 2.91
CA LEU A 7 2.55 -0.71 1.60
C LEU A 7 1.03 -0.63 1.59
N ILE A 8 0.50 0.51 1.19
CA ILE A 8 -0.92 0.73 0.94
C ILE A 8 -1.14 0.73 -0.57
N VAL A 9 -2.02 -0.12 -1.04
CA VAL A 9 -2.42 -0.24 -2.45
C VAL A 9 -3.90 0.02 -2.58
N THR A 10 -4.28 0.91 -3.48
CA THR A 10 -5.68 1.18 -3.79
C THR A 10 -5.95 1.15 -5.29
N ASN A 11 -7.17 0.78 -5.67
CA ASN A 11 -7.64 0.92 -7.05
C ASN A 11 -8.15 2.34 -7.35
N ARG A 12 -8.35 3.18 -6.32
CA ARG A 12 -8.85 4.55 -6.46
C ARG A 12 -7.76 5.58 -6.13
N PRO A 13 -7.02 6.10 -7.14
CA PRO A 13 -6.01 7.14 -6.89
C PRO A 13 -6.56 8.39 -6.20
N SER A 14 -7.86 8.67 -6.35
CA SER A 14 -8.53 9.82 -5.72
C SER A 14 -8.50 9.82 -4.20
N ILE A 15 -8.37 8.66 -3.55
CA ILE A 15 -8.28 8.56 -2.09
C ILE A 15 -6.85 8.69 -1.54
N ALA A 16 -5.88 8.88 -2.41
CA ALA A 16 -4.47 9.04 -2.00
C ALA A 16 -4.28 10.18 -1.00
N ASN A 17 -4.98 11.29 -1.19
CA ASN A 17 -4.92 12.44 -0.28
C ASN A 17 -5.47 12.10 1.11
N SER A 18 -6.56 11.35 1.20
CA SER A 18 -7.13 10.95 2.49
C SER A 18 -6.14 10.09 3.27
N TRP A 19 -5.49 9.14 2.62
CA TRP A 19 -4.45 8.34 3.25
C TRP A 19 -3.26 9.17 3.73
N LEU A 20 -2.83 10.16 2.96
CA LEU A 20 -1.76 11.07 3.35
C LEU A 20 -2.17 11.94 4.55
N GLU A 21 -3.39 12.47 4.57
CA GLU A 21 -3.90 13.28 5.69
C GLU A 21 -4.03 12.45 6.96
N ASP A 22 -4.52 11.23 6.86
CA ASP A 22 -4.62 10.31 7.99
C ASP A 22 -3.22 9.93 8.51
N PHE A 23 -2.27 9.69 7.63
CA PHE A 23 -0.88 9.49 8.02
C PHE A 23 -0.34 10.69 8.80
N ARG A 24 -0.54 11.91 8.30
CA ARG A 24 -0.09 13.14 8.97
C ARG A 24 -0.74 13.32 10.33
N LYS A 25 -2.02 13.03 10.43
CA LYS A 25 -2.80 13.22 11.66
C LYS A 25 -2.48 12.18 12.74
N PHE A 26 -2.31 10.94 12.35
CA PHE A 26 -2.26 9.83 13.31
C PHE A 26 -0.88 9.18 13.46
N ILE A 27 0.01 9.33 12.47
CA ILE A 27 1.25 8.55 12.39
C ILE A 27 2.51 9.41 12.31
N ALA A 28 2.48 10.52 11.57
CA ALA A 28 3.69 11.32 11.25
C ALA A 28 4.45 11.84 12.48
N TRP A 29 3.80 12.00 13.62
CA TRP A 29 4.42 12.40 14.87
C TRP A 29 5.13 11.24 15.60
N GLN A 30 4.91 10.01 15.16
CA GLN A 30 5.59 8.82 15.68
C GLN A 30 6.89 8.61 14.89
N GLU A 31 7.95 9.23 15.31
CA GLU A 31 9.24 9.02 14.68
C GLU A 31 9.81 7.61 14.94
N PRO A 32 10.57 7.10 14.02
CA PRO A 32 10.97 7.59 12.69
C PRO A 32 10.16 6.90 11.55
N ILE A 33 9.08 7.51 11.10
CA ILE A 33 8.24 6.96 10.03
C ILE A 33 8.13 7.98 8.89
N LEU A 34 8.45 7.57 7.65
CA LEU A 34 8.37 8.41 6.46
C LEU A 34 7.32 7.88 5.48
N PHE A 35 6.64 8.81 4.79
CA PHE A 35 5.66 8.49 3.77
C PHE A 35 6.30 8.55 2.37
N VAL A 36 6.22 7.46 1.62
CA VAL A 36 6.87 7.28 0.32
C VAL A 36 5.84 6.97 -0.76
N SER A 37 5.85 7.71 -1.84
CA SER A 37 4.96 7.45 -2.99
C SER A 37 5.53 7.98 -4.28
N GLU A 38 5.36 7.20 -5.36
CA GLU A 38 5.65 7.60 -6.74
C GLU A 38 4.39 7.96 -7.53
N THR A 39 3.22 7.93 -6.87
CA THR A 39 1.96 8.23 -7.55
C THR A 39 1.84 9.72 -7.88
N ASP A 40 1.38 10.04 -9.09
CA ASP A 40 1.23 11.43 -9.54
C ASP A 40 0.27 12.24 -8.65
N ALA A 41 -0.72 11.59 -8.04
CA ALA A 41 -1.67 12.22 -7.14
C ALA A 41 -1.02 12.83 -5.87
N LEU A 42 0.14 12.31 -5.45
CA LEU A 42 0.85 12.74 -4.24
C LEU A 42 2.19 13.43 -4.54
N LYS A 43 2.62 13.43 -5.79
CA LYS A 43 3.90 13.99 -6.20
C LYS A 43 4.01 15.48 -5.82
N GLY A 44 5.12 15.83 -5.17
CA GLY A 44 5.39 17.21 -4.76
C GLY A 44 4.62 17.69 -3.55
N LYS A 45 3.79 16.86 -2.92
CA LYS A 45 3.11 17.23 -1.68
C LYS A 45 4.07 17.20 -0.48
N ALA A 46 3.87 18.13 0.44
CA ALA A 46 4.70 18.23 1.64
C ALA A 46 4.67 16.93 2.46
N GLY A 47 5.85 16.44 2.84
CA GLY A 47 6.00 15.23 3.63
C GLY A 47 5.90 13.92 2.82
N VAL A 48 5.73 14.00 1.50
CA VAL A 48 5.79 12.85 0.60
C VAL A 48 7.16 12.79 -0.05
N LEU A 49 7.85 11.66 0.11
CA LEU A 49 9.14 11.39 -0.50
C LEU A 49 8.99 10.43 -1.68
N SER A 50 9.82 10.62 -2.71
CA SER A 50 10.09 9.54 -3.66
C SER A 50 10.91 8.44 -2.97
N HIS A 51 10.99 7.26 -3.57
CA HIS A 51 11.85 6.19 -3.04
C HIS A 51 13.32 6.63 -2.99
N GLU A 52 13.80 7.34 -4.01
CA GLU A 52 15.15 7.88 -4.04
C GLU A 52 15.41 8.88 -2.90
N GLU A 53 14.48 9.81 -2.65
CA GLU A 53 14.56 10.76 -1.55
C GLU A 53 14.56 10.04 -0.18
N TYR A 54 13.77 8.99 -0.04
CA TYR A 54 13.75 8.15 1.17
C TYR A 54 15.12 7.48 1.41
N VAL A 55 15.69 6.87 0.38
CA VAL A 55 17.02 6.23 0.48
C VAL A 55 18.08 7.27 0.86
N ASN A 56 18.06 8.45 0.23
CA ASN A 56 18.98 9.52 0.53
C ASN A 56 18.82 10.04 1.98
N ALA A 57 17.60 10.15 2.48
CA ALA A 57 17.36 10.54 3.87
C ALA A 57 17.94 9.51 4.86
N CYS A 58 17.74 8.23 4.60
CA CYS A 58 18.33 7.16 5.42
C CYS A 58 19.86 7.20 5.42
N LEU A 59 20.47 7.39 4.25
CA LEU A 59 21.93 7.44 4.11
C LEU A 59 22.54 8.69 4.76
N ASN A 60 21.94 9.87 4.55
CA ASN A 60 22.45 11.13 5.06
C ASN A 60 22.41 11.23 6.59
N GLU A 61 21.37 10.62 7.19
CA GLU A 61 21.18 10.63 8.63
C GLU A 61 21.70 9.38 9.33
N ASP A 62 22.24 8.41 8.55
CA ASP A 62 22.68 7.09 9.05
C ASP A 62 21.59 6.44 9.93
N LYS A 63 20.35 6.46 9.45
CA LYS A 63 19.18 6.02 10.17
C LYS A 63 18.24 5.20 9.29
N ALA A 64 17.82 4.03 9.79
CA ALA A 64 16.82 3.21 9.13
C ALA A 64 15.39 3.70 9.50
N TYR A 65 14.84 4.61 8.72
CA TYR A 65 13.48 5.07 8.90
C TYR A 65 12.47 3.97 8.54
N ARG A 66 11.42 3.85 9.35
CA ARG A 66 10.25 3.07 8.96
C ARG A 66 9.52 3.73 7.80
N MET A 67 8.92 2.92 6.94
CA MET A 67 8.28 3.37 5.72
C MET A 67 6.78 3.05 5.73
N VAL A 68 5.97 4.03 5.36
CA VAL A 68 4.62 3.82 4.86
C VAL A 68 4.62 4.23 3.39
N ALA A 69 4.51 3.26 2.51
CA ALA A 69 4.45 3.49 1.06
C ALA A 69 3.01 3.47 0.57
N PHE A 70 2.70 4.28 -0.42
CA PHE A 70 1.38 4.32 -1.06
C PHE A 70 1.54 4.24 -2.58
N GLU A 71 0.83 3.29 -3.20
CA GLU A 71 0.78 3.16 -4.64
C GLU A 71 -0.61 2.80 -5.15
N SER A 72 -0.90 3.23 -6.37
CA SER A 72 -2.12 2.81 -7.05
C SER A 72 -1.95 1.44 -7.68
N LEU A 73 -3.01 0.64 -7.67
CA LEU A 73 -3.02 -0.66 -8.35
C LEU A 73 -2.76 -0.53 -9.85
N GLN A 74 -3.23 0.56 -10.47
CA GLN A 74 -2.95 0.85 -11.89
C GLN A 74 -1.47 1.13 -12.12
N GLY A 75 -0.83 1.89 -11.24
CA GLY A 75 0.61 2.14 -11.29
C GLY A 75 1.42 0.85 -11.20
N LEU A 76 1.06 -0.03 -10.27
CA LEU A 76 1.70 -1.34 -10.13
C LEU A 76 1.53 -2.20 -11.38
N LYS A 77 0.31 -2.29 -11.92
CA LYS A 77 0.03 -3.05 -13.15
C LYS A 77 0.75 -2.50 -14.38
N GLY A 78 0.98 -1.19 -14.43
CA GLY A 78 1.67 -0.49 -15.52
C GLY A 78 3.18 -0.51 -15.42
N SER A 79 3.76 -0.95 -14.31
CA SER A 79 5.20 -1.01 -14.12
C SER A 79 5.84 -2.14 -14.94
N ALA A 80 7.01 -1.87 -15.54
CA ALA A 80 7.77 -2.87 -16.30
C ALA A 80 8.11 -4.11 -15.46
N TYR A 81 8.30 -3.93 -14.18
CA TYR A 81 8.64 -5.01 -13.26
C TYR A 81 7.43 -5.87 -12.90
N PHE A 82 6.26 -5.26 -12.75
CA PHE A 82 5.02 -5.94 -12.43
C PHE A 82 4.22 -6.33 -13.67
N ALA A 83 4.38 -5.61 -14.76
CA ALA A 83 3.78 -5.90 -16.06
C ALA A 83 4.89 -6.04 -17.12
N LYS A 84 4.72 -6.99 -18.03
CA LYS A 84 5.75 -7.40 -19.01
C LYS A 84 6.29 -6.25 -19.88
N ASP A 85 5.50 -5.20 -20.08
CA ASP A 85 5.81 -4.08 -21.00
C ASP A 85 5.64 -2.69 -20.34
N GLY A 86 5.71 -2.60 -19.00
CA GLY A 86 5.49 -1.36 -18.26
C GLY A 86 6.77 -0.54 -17.97
N ILE A 87 6.65 0.55 -17.22
CA ILE A 87 7.73 1.43 -16.80
C ILE A 87 8.32 0.94 -15.46
N ASP A 88 9.64 0.94 -15.35
CA ASP A 88 10.39 0.34 -14.23
C ASP A 88 10.50 1.23 -12.97
N LYS A 89 9.73 2.30 -12.85
CA LYS A 89 9.80 3.21 -11.70
C LYS A 89 9.39 2.58 -10.36
N LEU A 90 8.70 1.47 -10.38
CA LEU A 90 8.22 0.76 -9.18
C LEU A 90 8.97 -0.54 -8.89
N LYS A 91 10.12 -0.75 -9.52
CA LYS A 91 10.98 -1.92 -9.28
C LYS A 91 11.31 -2.11 -7.80
N TRP A 92 11.53 -1.03 -7.07
CA TRP A 92 11.84 -1.04 -5.66
C TRP A 92 10.77 -1.73 -4.79
N ILE A 93 9.50 -1.67 -5.20
CA ILE A 93 8.39 -2.34 -4.48
C ILE A 93 8.55 -3.86 -4.53
N ALA A 94 9.00 -4.41 -5.66
CA ALA A 94 9.25 -5.83 -5.77
C ALA A 94 10.56 -6.27 -5.10
N ASP A 95 11.52 -5.38 -5.01
CA ASP A 95 12.83 -5.66 -4.38
C ASP A 95 12.76 -5.61 -2.85
N LEU A 96 11.87 -4.80 -2.27
CA LEU A 96 11.66 -4.68 -0.84
C LEU A 96 10.79 -5.82 -0.28
N SER A 97 11.01 -6.12 1.01
CA SER A 97 10.10 -6.95 1.79
C SER A 97 9.19 -6.07 2.64
N PHE A 98 7.89 -6.26 2.51
CA PHE A 98 6.89 -5.55 3.31
C PHE A 98 6.39 -6.44 4.46
N ASP A 99 6.32 -5.87 5.64
CA ASP A 99 5.73 -6.56 6.81
C ASP A 99 4.21 -6.62 6.68
N LEU A 100 3.63 -5.56 6.10
CA LEU A 100 2.19 -5.47 5.88
C LEU A 100 1.89 -4.80 4.53
N VAL A 101 1.01 -5.40 3.75
CA VAL A 101 0.38 -4.79 2.59
C VAL A 101 -1.10 -4.59 2.89
N ILE A 102 -1.57 -3.36 2.78
CA ILE A 102 -2.98 -2.99 2.93
C ILE A 102 -3.55 -2.79 1.53
N VAL A 103 -4.57 -3.57 1.19
CA VAL A 103 -5.30 -3.45 -0.08
C VAL A 103 -6.63 -2.79 0.19
N ASP A 104 -6.70 -1.50 -0.10
CA ASP A 104 -7.91 -0.71 0.11
C ASP A 104 -8.83 -0.77 -1.13
N GLU A 105 -10.16 -0.76 -0.89
CA GLU A 105 -11.17 -1.01 -1.92
C GLU A 105 -10.91 -2.33 -2.66
N SER A 106 -10.65 -3.36 -1.90
CA SER A 106 -10.21 -4.66 -2.40
C SER A 106 -11.21 -5.35 -3.33
N GLN A 107 -12.50 -4.95 -3.29
CA GLN A 107 -13.53 -5.46 -4.21
C GLN A 107 -13.37 -4.95 -5.64
N GLU A 108 -12.62 -3.86 -5.86
CA GLU A 108 -12.41 -3.25 -7.16
C GLU A 108 -11.06 -3.63 -7.76
N GLY A 109 -11.05 -4.22 -8.94
CA GLY A 109 -9.85 -4.45 -9.73
C GLY A 109 -8.90 -5.55 -9.23
N VAL A 110 -9.19 -6.22 -8.11
CA VAL A 110 -8.37 -7.30 -7.54
C VAL A 110 -8.50 -8.61 -8.31
N ASP A 111 -9.56 -8.75 -9.10
CA ASP A 111 -9.91 -9.99 -9.79
C ASP A 111 -9.24 -10.20 -11.14
N THR A 112 -8.27 -9.40 -11.51
CA THR A 112 -7.61 -9.55 -12.81
C THR A 112 -6.33 -10.37 -12.69
N LYS A 113 -6.03 -11.18 -13.70
CA LYS A 113 -4.77 -11.94 -13.79
C LYS A 113 -3.52 -11.06 -13.60
N LYS A 114 -3.58 -9.79 -14.03
CA LYS A 114 -2.49 -8.83 -13.84
C LYS A 114 -2.33 -8.43 -12.37
N THR A 115 -3.44 -8.33 -11.63
CA THR A 115 -3.41 -8.03 -10.20
C THR A 115 -2.79 -9.19 -9.42
N ASP A 116 -3.25 -10.41 -9.66
CA ASP A 116 -2.68 -11.60 -9.03
C ASP A 116 -1.20 -11.75 -9.34
N TRP A 117 -0.82 -11.49 -10.57
CA TRP A 117 0.58 -11.53 -10.98
C TRP A 117 1.42 -10.44 -10.29
N ALA A 118 0.92 -9.21 -10.19
CA ALA A 118 1.59 -8.11 -9.50
C ALA A 118 1.77 -8.42 -8.00
N PHE A 119 0.71 -8.89 -7.33
CA PHE A 119 0.81 -9.29 -5.91
C PHE A 119 1.71 -10.50 -5.69
N GLY A 120 1.76 -11.43 -6.63
CA GLY A 120 2.68 -12.57 -6.60
C GLY A 120 4.17 -12.20 -6.68
N LYS A 121 4.49 -11.02 -7.23
CA LYS A 121 5.86 -10.47 -7.29
C LYS A 121 6.31 -9.81 -6.00
N MET A 122 5.38 -9.41 -5.13
CA MET A 122 5.70 -8.73 -3.88
C MET A 122 6.13 -9.71 -2.80
N LYS A 123 7.20 -9.36 -2.09
CA LYS A 123 7.59 -10.05 -0.85
C LYS A 123 6.84 -9.41 0.31
N LYS A 124 5.92 -10.13 0.91
CA LYS A 124 5.07 -9.63 1.99
C LYS A 124 4.83 -10.70 3.05
N ALA A 125 4.85 -10.30 4.31
CA ALA A 125 4.56 -11.20 5.43
C ALA A 125 3.04 -11.30 5.69
N HIS A 126 2.33 -10.17 5.68
CA HIS A 126 0.90 -10.10 5.95
C HIS A 126 0.18 -9.24 4.92
N THR A 127 -1.08 -9.55 4.65
CA THR A 127 -1.95 -8.74 3.79
C THR A 127 -3.27 -8.47 4.50
N LEU A 128 -3.67 -7.20 4.53
CA LEU A 128 -4.96 -6.74 5.05
C LEU A 128 -5.80 -6.23 3.88
N TYR A 129 -6.96 -6.83 3.69
CA TYR A 129 -7.93 -6.39 2.69
C TYR A 129 -9.02 -5.55 3.35
N LEU A 130 -9.20 -4.32 2.88
CA LEU A 130 -10.27 -3.42 3.29
C LEU A 130 -11.33 -3.33 2.20
N SER A 131 -12.59 -3.43 2.56
CA SER A 131 -13.70 -3.35 1.61
C SER A 131 -14.98 -2.92 2.31
N GLY A 132 -15.68 -1.95 1.74
CA GLY A 132 -17.04 -1.60 2.16
C GLY A 132 -18.11 -2.60 1.68
N THR A 133 -17.77 -3.42 0.67
CA THR A 133 -18.70 -4.41 0.06
C THR A 133 -17.99 -5.73 -0.25
N PRO A 134 -17.61 -6.52 0.76
CA PRO A 134 -16.75 -7.70 0.59
C PRO A 134 -17.47 -8.93 0.04
N PHE A 135 -18.73 -8.80 -0.41
CA PHE A 135 -19.62 -9.92 -0.72
C PHE A 135 -19.03 -10.94 -1.72
N LYS A 136 -18.34 -10.47 -2.77
CA LYS A 136 -17.73 -11.36 -3.76
C LYS A 136 -16.58 -12.17 -3.20
N GLN A 137 -15.75 -11.55 -2.38
CA GLN A 137 -14.57 -12.19 -1.77
C GLN A 137 -14.99 -13.20 -0.72
N LEU A 138 -15.98 -12.85 0.11
CA LEU A 138 -16.54 -13.78 1.12
C LEU A 138 -17.26 -14.96 0.46
N ALA A 139 -17.98 -14.73 -0.64
CA ALA A 139 -18.69 -15.79 -1.38
C ALA A 139 -17.75 -16.80 -2.04
N ARG A 140 -16.50 -16.43 -2.34
CA ARG A 140 -15.48 -17.33 -2.88
C ARG A 140 -14.86 -18.25 -1.84
N GLY A 141 -15.02 -17.94 -0.56
CA GLY A 141 -14.38 -18.67 0.51
C GLY A 141 -12.86 -18.43 0.60
N ASP A 142 -12.40 -17.26 0.12
CA ASP A 142 -10.98 -16.90 0.12
C ASP A 142 -10.41 -16.67 1.53
N PHE A 143 -11.30 -16.54 2.53
CA PHE A 143 -10.95 -16.27 3.92
C PHE A 143 -11.66 -17.22 4.88
N ALA A 144 -10.98 -17.67 5.92
CA ALA A 144 -11.60 -18.35 7.05
C ALA A 144 -12.34 -17.34 7.95
N GLU A 145 -13.29 -17.82 8.75
CA GLU A 145 -14.10 -16.95 9.64
C GLU A 145 -13.25 -16.13 10.62
N ASP A 146 -12.19 -16.71 11.14
CA ASP A 146 -11.24 -16.06 12.06
C ASP A 146 -10.33 -15.02 11.38
N GLN A 147 -10.33 -14.96 10.05
CA GLN A 147 -9.62 -13.99 9.24
C GLN A 147 -10.47 -12.79 8.84
N VAL A 148 -11.78 -12.82 9.15
CA VAL A 148 -12.73 -11.78 8.76
C VAL A 148 -13.14 -10.96 9.98
N TYR A 149 -12.83 -9.65 9.94
CA TYR A 149 -13.33 -8.70 10.91
C TYR A 149 -14.38 -7.81 10.25
N ASN A 150 -15.59 -7.80 10.77
CA ASN A 150 -16.68 -6.98 10.26
C ASN A 150 -16.95 -5.82 11.23
N TRP A 151 -16.79 -4.60 10.72
CA TRP A 151 -17.15 -3.38 11.42
C TRP A 151 -18.40 -2.79 10.79
N SER A 152 -19.46 -2.65 11.57
CA SER A 152 -20.74 -2.10 11.10
C SER A 152 -21.01 -0.73 11.73
N TYR A 153 -21.94 0.02 11.15
CA TYR A 153 -22.37 1.30 11.71
C TYR A 153 -22.90 1.18 13.15
N ALA A 154 -23.45 0.01 13.51
CA ALA A 154 -23.90 -0.27 14.86
C ALA A 154 -22.74 -0.37 15.89
N ASP A 155 -21.54 -0.69 15.42
CA ASP A 155 -20.36 -0.81 16.27
C ASP A 155 -19.74 0.56 16.62
N GLU A 156 -20.11 1.61 15.88
CA GLU A 156 -19.66 2.99 16.15
C GLU A 156 -20.51 3.70 17.20
N GLN A 157 -21.66 3.15 17.55
CA GLN A 157 -22.58 3.74 18.54
C GLN A 157 -22.39 3.11 19.92
#